data_390f99d8964fa5977d2114e31ea12e9b
#
_entry.id   390f99d8964fa5977d2114e31ea12e9b
#
_cell.length_a   1.000
_cell.length_b   1.000
_cell.length_c   1.000
_cell.angle_alpha   90.00
_cell.angle_beta   90.00
_cell.angle_gamma   90.00
#
_symmetry.space_group_name_H-M   'P 1'
#
loop_
_entity.id
_entity.type
_entity.pdbx_description
1 polymer ?
#
loop_
_entity_poly.entity_id
_entity_poly.type
_entity_poly.pdbx_seq_one_letter_code
_entity_poly.pdbx_strand_id
1 'polypeptide(L)'
;MMRIPVATYRVQFNPHFRFKDAQAILPYLADLGISHIYASPVFAAREGSTHGYDIISPDQINKQLGTPGEFDELLAKARTSGIGWVQDIVPNHMAFDTENAMLMDVLEHGESSPHYRHFDIDWDHPYESMKGKLLAPFLGKFYAECLEGGEIQLGYDEKGLFVRYFDLQLPLWIESYTAVLSQALRKLEERLGEDHESSTLMADIISGFGTLPPPDARKERRNQIDYLKKSLWALSRDNKEVASAVEETIRETNGEPGNPDSFDALDELLSRQLFRLAFWKVATEEINYRRFFNINQLISVRVEDEQVFRATHAFVLKLLWQDLIDGLRVDHVDGLYDPTGYLSRLRAGAPEAY
;
A
#
# COMPACT_ATOMS: atom_id res chain seq x y z
N MET A 1 -2.58 34.60 -13.17
CA MET A 1 -3.27 34.48 -14.49
C MET A 1 -2.93 33.12 -15.06
N MET A 2 -3.94 32.31 -15.36
CA MET A 2 -3.79 30.95 -15.91
C MET A 2 -2.89 30.97 -17.16
N ARG A 3 -1.84 30.14 -17.17
CA ARG A 3 -0.99 29.96 -18.35
C ARG A 3 -1.60 28.80 -19.19
N ILE A 4 -2.17 29.17 -20.33
CA ILE A 4 -2.83 28.20 -21.21
C ILE A 4 -1.77 27.56 -22.13
N PRO A 5 -1.65 26.23 -22.18
CA PRO A 5 -0.77 25.54 -23.11
C PRO A 5 -1.10 25.86 -24.58
N VAL A 6 -0.08 26.24 -25.34
CA VAL A 6 -0.20 26.46 -26.81
C VAL A 6 0.32 25.22 -27.54
N ALA A 7 1.45 24.68 -27.10
CA ALA A 7 2.03 23.43 -27.59
C ALA A 7 2.59 22.64 -26.42
N THR A 8 2.20 21.39 -26.30
CA THR A 8 2.68 20.51 -25.23
C THR A 8 3.60 19.43 -25.77
N TYR A 9 4.61 19.06 -24.99
CA TYR A 9 5.45 17.89 -25.25
C TYR A 9 5.31 16.91 -24.10
N ARG A 10 4.86 15.67 -24.41
CA ARG A 10 4.72 14.65 -23.39
C ARG A 10 6.08 14.05 -23.05
N VAL A 11 6.45 14.13 -21.77
CA VAL A 11 7.64 13.49 -21.21
C VAL A 11 7.22 12.29 -20.36
N GLN A 12 7.73 11.13 -20.73
CA GLN A 12 7.52 9.89 -19.97
C GLN A 12 8.68 9.66 -19.01
N PHE A 13 8.44 9.93 -17.73
CA PHE A 13 9.41 9.64 -16.68
C PHE A 13 9.42 8.17 -16.32
N ASN A 14 10.63 7.63 -16.10
CA ASN A 14 10.87 6.24 -15.68
C ASN A 14 12.31 6.13 -15.17
N PRO A 15 12.77 4.97 -14.65
CA PRO A 15 14.15 4.79 -14.15
C PRO A 15 15.25 5.06 -15.19
N HIS A 16 14.93 5.02 -16.50
CA HIS A 16 15.86 5.28 -17.61
C HIS A 16 15.77 6.71 -18.17
N PHE A 17 14.75 7.49 -17.75
CA PHE A 17 14.60 8.90 -18.11
C PHE A 17 14.07 9.68 -16.90
N ARG A 18 14.98 10.29 -16.18
CA ARG A 18 14.79 10.89 -14.86
C ARG A 18 14.69 12.42 -14.94
N PHE A 19 14.53 13.08 -13.80
CA PHE A 19 14.45 14.54 -13.73
C PHE A 19 15.68 15.23 -14.35
N LYS A 20 16.89 14.72 -14.12
CA LYS A 20 18.12 15.26 -14.73
C LYS A 20 18.15 15.13 -16.25
N ASP A 21 17.64 14.04 -16.77
CA ASP A 21 17.57 13.83 -18.22
C ASP A 21 16.60 14.83 -18.87
N ALA A 22 15.45 15.06 -18.20
CA ALA A 22 14.50 16.08 -18.64
C ALA A 22 15.08 17.49 -18.59
N GLN A 23 15.89 17.82 -17.57
CA GLN A 23 16.60 19.11 -17.51
C GLN A 23 17.51 19.30 -18.73
N ALA A 24 18.20 18.27 -19.18
CA ALA A 24 19.13 18.33 -20.30
C ALA A 24 18.45 18.66 -21.64
N ILE A 25 17.18 18.30 -21.82
CA ILE A 25 16.43 18.54 -23.05
C ILE A 25 15.61 19.86 -23.03
N LEU A 26 15.57 20.62 -21.94
CA LEU A 26 14.82 21.87 -21.86
C LEU A 26 15.22 22.90 -22.96
N PRO A 27 16.51 23.13 -23.27
CA PRO A 27 16.89 24.03 -24.36
C PRO A 27 16.30 23.58 -25.71
N TYR A 28 16.37 22.30 -26.02
CA TYR A 28 15.76 21.72 -27.23
C TYR A 28 14.26 21.95 -27.29
N LEU A 29 13.54 21.73 -26.18
CA LEU A 29 12.09 21.94 -26.12
C LEU A 29 11.71 23.42 -26.28
N ALA A 30 12.52 24.34 -25.71
CA ALA A 30 12.34 25.78 -25.90
C ALA A 30 12.55 26.19 -27.37
N ASP A 31 13.62 25.72 -28.02
CA ASP A 31 13.90 25.96 -29.43
C ASP A 31 12.83 25.38 -30.35
N LEU A 32 12.22 24.25 -29.96
CA LEU A 32 11.10 23.64 -30.67
C LEU A 32 9.79 24.45 -30.54
N GLY A 33 9.74 25.42 -29.64
CA GLY A 33 8.56 26.24 -29.39
C GLY A 33 7.53 25.61 -28.47
N ILE A 34 7.94 24.64 -27.64
CA ILE A 34 7.05 24.00 -26.66
C ILE A 34 6.74 24.99 -25.54
N SER A 35 5.45 25.21 -25.30
CA SER A 35 5.00 26.11 -24.22
C SER A 35 4.88 25.41 -22.86
N HIS A 36 4.58 24.09 -22.84
CA HIS A 36 4.42 23.31 -21.61
C HIS A 36 4.91 21.87 -21.80
N ILE A 37 5.57 21.34 -20.78
CA ILE A 37 5.76 19.90 -20.62
C ILE A 37 4.45 19.29 -20.09
N TYR A 38 3.97 18.24 -20.74
CA TYR A 38 2.98 17.31 -20.17
C TYR A 38 3.76 16.15 -19.57
N ALA A 39 3.90 16.17 -18.24
CA ALA A 39 4.66 15.17 -17.50
C ALA A 39 3.80 13.95 -17.16
N SER A 40 4.29 12.74 -17.43
CA SER A 40 3.71 11.51 -16.86
C SER A 40 3.70 11.57 -15.34
N PRO A 41 2.98 10.67 -14.63
CA PRO A 41 2.97 10.68 -13.17
C PRO A 41 4.38 10.63 -12.59
N VAL A 42 4.65 11.49 -11.59
CA VAL A 42 5.95 11.63 -10.90
C VAL A 42 5.90 11.19 -9.44
N PHE A 43 4.72 10.78 -8.98
CA PHE A 43 4.52 10.32 -7.60
C PHE A 43 5.06 8.90 -7.40
N ALA A 44 5.27 8.50 -6.14
CA ALA A 44 5.79 7.19 -5.82
C ALA A 44 4.92 6.08 -6.44
N ALA A 45 5.53 5.26 -7.26
CA ALA A 45 4.94 4.13 -7.98
C ALA A 45 5.70 2.86 -7.60
N ARG A 46 5.16 1.69 -7.97
CA ARG A 46 5.79 0.39 -7.74
C ARG A 46 7.25 0.39 -8.22
N GLU A 47 8.08 -0.38 -7.54
CA GLU A 47 9.47 -0.53 -7.96
C GLU A 47 9.57 -1.02 -9.41
N GLY A 48 10.45 -0.37 -10.18
CA GLY A 48 10.64 -0.69 -11.60
C GLY A 48 9.52 -0.23 -12.54
N SER A 49 8.53 0.52 -12.07
CA SER A 49 7.48 1.07 -12.93
C SER A 49 8.06 1.93 -14.05
N THR A 50 7.70 1.59 -15.30
CA THR A 50 8.15 2.32 -16.50
C THR A 50 7.18 3.42 -16.94
N HIS A 51 6.05 3.56 -16.25
CA HIS A 51 4.96 4.48 -16.64
C HIS A 51 4.44 5.36 -15.50
N GLY A 52 4.55 4.94 -14.22
CA GLY A 52 4.16 5.72 -13.04
C GLY A 52 2.66 5.75 -12.73
N TYR A 53 1.82 4.98 -13.44
CA TYR A 53 0.37 4.93 -13.17
C TYR A 53 -0.03 3.95 -12.06
N ASP A 54 0.86 3.09 -11.63
CA ASP A 54 0.72 2.14 -10.52
C ASP A 54 1.21 2.76 -9.20
N ILE A 55 0.54 3.83 -8.79
CA ILE A 55 0.92 4.67 -7.64
C ILE A 55 0.80 3.88 -6.34
N ILE A 56 1.83 3.98 -5.50
CA ILE A 56 1.85 3.44 -4.13
C ILE A 56 1.69 4.53 -3.06
N SER A 57 2.04 5.79 -3.40
CA SER A 57 1.84 6.96 -2.53
C SER A 57 1.62 8.22 -3.35
N PRO A 58 0.49 8.94 -3.18
CA PRO A 58 0.17 10.15 -3.91
C PRO A 58 0.82 11.42 -3.32
N ASP A 59 1.49 11.32 -2.18
CA ASP A 59 2.08 12.43 -1.43
C ASP A 59 3.62 12.46 -1.48
N GLN A 60 4.24 11.55 -2.21
CA GLN A 60 5.68 11.43 -2.33
C GLN A 60 6.13 11.42 -3.78
N ILE A 61 7.28 12.05 -4.05
CA ILE A 61 7.95 11.94 -5.35
C ILE A 61 8.59 10.56 -5.48
N ASN A 62 8.51 9.98 -6.67
CA ASN A 62 9.13 8.69 -6.97
C ASN A 62 10.65 8.77 -6.91
N LYS A 63 11.25 8.10 -5.94
CA LYS A 63 12.69 8.08 -5.70
C LYS A 63 13.51 7.55 -6.89
N GLN A 64 12.89 6.71 -7.73
CA GLN A 64 13.55 6.19 -8.94
C GLN A 64 13.72 7.24 -10.03
N LEU A 65 12.93 8.33 -9.97
CA LEU A 65 13.02 9.47 -10.91
C LEU A 65 14.00 10.54 -10.43
N GLY A 66 14.29 10.56 -9.14
CA GLY A 66 15.19 11.52 -8.49
C GLY A 66 14.70 11.95 -7.11
N THR A 67 15.40 12.91 -6.53
CA THR A 67 15.02 13.51 -5.24
C THR A 67 13.95 14.60 -5.42
N PRO A 68 13.21 14.97 -4.36
CA PRO A 68 12.33 16.15 -4.40
C PRO A 68 13.06 17.43 -4.82
N GLY A 69 14.30 17.64 -4.36
CA GLY A 69 15.10 18.79 -4.76
C GLY A 69 15.44 18.82 -6.25
N GLU A 70 15.72 17.66 -6.86
CA GLU A 70 15.93 17.54 -8.32
C GLU A 70 14.65 17.83 -9.12
N PHE A 71 13.48 17.47 -8.57
CA PHE A 71 12.20 17.83 -9.15
C PHE A 71 11.96 19.34 -9.10
N ASP A 72 12.20 19.97 -7.94
CA ASP A 72 12.09 21.42 -7.77
C ASP A 72 13.05 22.19 -8.71
N GLU A 73 14.29 21.71 -8.87
CA GLU A 73 15.24 22.26 -9.83
C GLU A 73 14.77 22.15 -11.27
N LEU A 74 14.18 21.01 -11.66
CA LEU A 74 13.62 20.82 -12.99
C LEU A 74 12.50 21.81 -13.26
N LEU A 75 11.56 21.98 -12.33
CA LEU A 75 10.45 22.94 -12.45
C LEU A 75 10.96 24.37 -12.57
N ALA A 76 11.94 24.76 -11.73
CA ALA A 76 12.54 26.10 -11.79
C ALA A 76 13.26 26.36 -13.13
N LYS A 77 14.02 25.39 -13.63
CA LYS A 77 14.70 25.50 -14.93
C LYS A 77 13.71 25.54 -16.09
N ALA A 78 12.65 24.71 -16.07
CA ALA A 78 11.59 24.77 -17.08
C ALA A 78 10.98 26.18 -17.12
N ARG A 79 10.63 26.74 -15.96
CA ARG A 79 10.07 28.08 -15.84
C ARG A 79 11.00 29.18 -16.38
N THR A 80 12.31 29.13 -16.08
CA THR A 80 13.29 30.09 -16.59
C THR A 80 13.51 29.96 -18.11
N SER A 81 13.27 28.79 -18.68
CA SER A 81 13.24 28.54 -20.13
C SER A 81 11.93 28.93 -20.78
N GLY A 82 10.97 29.52 -20.06
CA GLY A 82 9.66 29.89 -20.56
C GLY A 82 8.68 28.74 -20.71
N ILE A 83 9.04 27.53 -20.26
CA ILE A 83 8.23 26.31 -20.38
C ILE A 83 7.43 26.11 -19.09
N GLY A 84 6.10 25.97 -19.25
CA GLY A 84 5.19 25.61 -18.15
C GLY A 84 5.11 24.10 -17.93
N TRP A 85 4.30 23.69 -16.94
CA TRP A 85 4.20 22.31 -16.52
C TRP A 85 2.74 21.86 -16.30
N VAL A 86 2.33 20.81 -17.00
CA VAL A 86 1.06 20.10 -16.79
C VAL A 86 1.38 18.73 -16.23
N GLN A 87 0.94 18.47 -15.00
CA GLN A 87 1.20 17.22 -14.28
C GLN A 87 0.10 16.20 -14.50
N ASP A 88 0.48 14.99 -14.93
CA ASP A 88 -0.45 13.85 -14.95
C ASP A 88 -0.68 13.31 -13.54
N ILE A 89 -1.94 13.16 -13.15
CA ILE A 89 -2.36 12.60 -11.86
C ILE A 89 -3.29 11.42 -12.05
N VAL A 90 -3.26 10.48 -11.13
CA VAL A 90 -4.00 9.21 -11.18
C VAL A 90 -4.95 9.12 -9.98
N PRO A 91 -6.12 9.79 -10.00
CA PRO A 91 -7.03 9.79 -8.86
C PRO A 91 -7.84 8.50 -8.73
N ASN A 92 -8.02 7.75 -9.82
CA ASN A 92 -8.95 6.62 -9.86
C ASN A 92 -8.47 5.40 -9.09
N HIS A 93 -7.17 5.12 -9.06
CA HIS A 93 -6.63 3.88 -8.51
C HIS A 93 -5.24 4.04 -7.95
N MET A 94 -4.84 3.07 -7.11
CA MET A 94 -3.49 2.84 -6.62
C MET A 94 -3.09 1.37 -6.82
N ALA A 95 -1.81 1.07 -6.68
CA ALA A 95 -1.34 -0.30 -6.75
C ALA A 95 -1.85 -1.13 -5.55
N PHE A 96 -2.34 -2.33 -5.82
CA PHE A 96 -2.51 -3.38 -4.82
C PHE A 96 -1.14 -4.06 -4.68
N ASP A 97 -0.33 -3.53 -3.83
CA ASP A 97 1.07 -3.92 -3.67
C ASP A 97 1.51 -3.79 -2.22
N THR A 98 2.51 -4.58 -1.82
CA THR A 98 3.16 -4.52 -0.50
C THR A 98 3.70 -3.13 -0.17
N GLU A 99 4.15 -2.38 -1.19
CA GLU A 99 4.68 -1.03 -1.03
C GLU A 99 3.57 0.03 -0.82
N ASN A 100 2.30 -0.30 -1.06
CA ASN A 100 1.18 0.59 -0.76
C ASN A 100 0.87 0.58 0.74
N ALA A 101 1.56 1.45 1.48
CA ALA A 101 1.44 1.51 2.94
C ALA A 101 0.00 1.78 3.43
N MET A 102 -0.82 2.51 2.65
CA MET A 102 -2.21 2.78 3.02
C MET A 102 -3.06 1.51 2.95
N LEU A 103 -2.88 0.68 1.91
CA LEU A 103 -3.60 -0.58 1.77
C LEU A 103 -3.12 -1.62 2.79
N MET A 104 -1.81 -1.71 3.00
CA MET A 104 -1.25 -2.61 4.03
C MET A 104 -1.75 -2.24 5.43
N ASP A 105 -1.86 -0.94 5.74
CA ASP A 105 -2.44 -0.47 6.99
C ASP A 105 -3.91 -0.89 7.18
N VAL A 106 -4.70 -0.89 6.11
CA VAL A 106 -6.08 -1.40 6.13
C VAL A 106 -6.11 -2.89 6.44
N LEU A 107 -5.23 -3.68 5.82
CA LEU A 107 -5.19 -5.13 6.02
C LEU A 107 -4.70 -5.51 7.42
N GLU A 108 -3.80 -4.73 8.01
CA GLU A 108 -3.30 -4.98 9.36
C GLU A 108 -4.26 -4.53 10.46
N HIS A 109 -4.94 -3.39 10.26
CA HIS A 109 -5.68 -2.70 11.33
C HIS A 109 -7.19 -2.67 11.15
N GLY A 110 -7.72 -3.07 9.98
CA GLY A 110 -9.15 -3.06 9.69
C GLY A 110 -9.77 -1.68 9.87
N GLU A 111 -10.93 -1.64 10.53
CA GLU A 111 -11.70 -0.41 10.76
C GLU A 111 -10.97 0.67 11.57
N SER A 112 -9.95 0.28 12.36
CA SER A 112 -9.13 1.23 13.10
C SER A 112 -8.12 1.98 12.22
N SER A 113 -7.87 1.50 11.00
CA SER A 113 -7.05 2.20 10.02
C SER A 113 -7.67 3.55 9.63
N PRO A 114 -6.90 4.65 9.58
CA PRO A 114 -7.37 5.91 9.00
C PRO A 114 -7.67 5.78 7.51
N HIS A 115 -7.15 4.74 6.86
CA HIS A 115 -7.27 4.47 5.43
C HIS A 115 -8.40 3.48 5.09
N TYR A 116 -9.17 3.00 6.07
CA TYR A 116 -10.23 2.00 5.87
C TYR A 116 -11.24 2.38 4.77
N ARG A 117 -11.51 3.69 4.62
CA ARG A 117 -12.41 4.23 3.60
C ARG A 117 -11.73 4.69 2.32
N HIS A 118 -10.40 4.60 2.23
CA HIS A 118 -9.67 5.11 1.06
C HIS A 118 -9.94 4.31 -0.21
N PHE A 119 -10.08 3.01 -0.06
CA PHE A 119 -10.25 2.10 -1.18
C PHE A 119 -11.72 1.72 -1.36
N ASP A 120 -12.12 1.53 -2.61
CA ASP A 120 -13.49 1.15 -2.96
C ASP A 120 -13.68 -0.36 -2.84
N ILE A 121 -13.80 -0.81 -1.59
CA ILE A 121 -13.96 -2.20 -1.19
C ILE A 121 -15.38 -2.39 -0.64
N ASP A 122 -16.08 -3.43 -1.11
CA ASP A 122 -17.32 -3.91 -0.52
C ASP A 122 -17.01 -4.93 0.59
N TRP A 123 -17.03 -4.43 1.83
CA TRP A 123 -16.80 -5.25 3.01
C TRP A 123 -18.02 -6.09 3.42
N ASP A 124 -19.22 -5.75 2.93
CA ASP A 124 -20.47 -6.47 3.21
C ASP A 124 -20.87 -7.38 2.04
N HIS A 125 -19.90 -8.12 1.54
CA HIS A 125 -20.11 -9.05 0.41
C HIS A 125 -21.19 -10.08 0.74
N PRO A 126 -22.10 -10.45 -0.23
CA PRO A 126 -23.18 -11.40 0.01
C PRO A 126 -22.71 -12.83 0.33
N TYR A 127 -21.52 -13.21 -0.09
CA TYR A 127 -20.95 -14.52 0.27
C TYR A 127 -20.28 -14.44 1.64
N GLU A 128 -20.74 -15.28 2.59
CA GLU A 128 -20.22 -15.31 3.97
C GLU A 128 -18.69 -15.50 4.03
N SER A 129 -18.14 -16.30 3.10
CA SER A 129 -16.68 -16.53 3.00
C SER A 129 -15.87 -15.27 2.62
N MET A 130 -16.54 -14.24 2.10
CA MET A 130 -15.93 -12.97 1.69
C MET A 130 -16.26 -11.80 2.61
N LYS A 131 -17.25 -11.97 3.49
CA LYS A 131 -17.70 -10.93 4.39
C LYS A 131 -16.57 -10.44 5.29
N GLY A 132 -16.34 -9.12 5.32
CA GLY A 132 -15.23 -8.52 6.06
C GLY A 132 -13.83 -8.76 5.48
N LYS A 133 -13.71 -9.27 4.25
CA LYS A 133 -12.44 -9.58 3.61
C LYS A 133 -12.29 -8.89 2.26
N LEU A 134 -11.08 -8.51 1.94
CA LEU A 134 -10.67 -8.07 0.60
C LEU A 134 -10.22 -9.28 -0.22
N LEU A 135 -10.79 -9.50 -1.39
CA LEU A 135 -10.27 -10.53 -2.29
C LEU A 135 -8.85 -10.14 -2.76
N ALA A 136 -7.91 -11.06 -2.64
CA ALA A 136 -6.53 -10.93 -3.12
C ALA A 136 -6.27 -11.98 -4.22
N PRO A 137 -6.70 -11.74 -5.47
CA PRO A 137 -6.70 -12.72 -6.55
C PRO A 137 -5.35 -12.71 -7.28
N PHE A 138 -4.30 -13.14 -6.59
CA PHE A 138 -2.93 -13.11 -7.11
C PHE A 138 -2.28 -14.47 -7.24
N LEU A 139 -2.93 -15.54 -6.75
CA LEU A 139 -2.39 -16.89 -6.87
C LEU A 139 -2.39 -17.36 -8.33
N GLY A 140 -1.31 -18.02 -8.72
CA GLY A 140 -1.16 -18.60 -10.06
C GLY A 140 -1.91 -19.91 -10.26
N LYS A 141 -2.36 -20.54 -9.15
CA LYS A 141 -3.10 -21.83 -9.09
C LYS A 141 -4.25 -21.72 -8.10
N PHE A 142 -5.02 -22.79 -7.93
CA PHE A 142 -6.02 -22.86 -6.88
C PHE A 142 -5.37 -22.75 -5.49
N TYR A 143 -6.11 -22.17 -4.55
CA TYR A 143 -5.64 -21.87 -3.20
C TYR A 143 -5.01 -23.09 -2.51
N ALA A 144 -5.70 -24.23 -2.50
CA ALA A 144 -5.20 -25.45 -1.88
C ALA A 144 -3.87 -25.92 -2.52
N GLU A 145 -3.74 -25.83 -3.85
CA GLU A 145 -2.50 -26.20 -4.53
C GLU A 145 -1.31 -25.29 -4.13
N CYS A 146 -1.56 -23.98 -3.97
CA CYS A 146 -0.53 -23.05 -3.52
C CYS A 146 -0.17 -23.27 -2.05
N LEU A 147 -1.18 -23.55 -1.21
CA LEU A 147 -1.00 -23.80 0.23
C LEU A 147 -0.18 -25.08 0.45
N GLU A 148 -0.67 -26.24 -0.04
CA GLU A 148 -0.03 -27.55 0.10
C GLU A 148 1.31 -27.65 -0.65
N GLY A 149 1.51 -26.79 -1.66
CA GLY A 149 2.78 -26.62 -2.36
C GLY A 149 3.81 -25.81 -1.59
N GLY A 150 3.45 -25.21 -0.43
CA GLY A 150 4.32 -24.37 0.36
C GLY A 150 4.65 -23.02 -0.31
N GLU A 151 3.85 -22.59 -1.29
CA GLU A 151 4.03 -21.30 -1.99
C GLU A 151 3.52 -20.13 -1.13
N ILE A 152 2.59 -20.38 -0.20
CA ILE A 152 2.07 -19.40 0.77
C ILE A 152 2.77 -19.65 2.10
N GLN A 153 3.41 -18.64 2.66
CA GLN A 153 4.23 -18.79 3.86
C GLN A 153 3.97 -17.67 4.87
N LEU A 154 3.80 -18.04 6.12
CA LEU A 154 3.88 -17.12 7.26
C LEU A 154 5.34 -16.69 7.46
N GLY A 155 5.56 -15.43 7.73
CA GLY A 155 6.85 -14.86 8.07
C GLY A 155 6.77 -13.85 9.22
N TYR A 156 7.93 -13.43 9.72
CA TYR A 156 8.07 -12.44 10.76
C TYR A 156 9.31 -11.59 10.52
N ASP A 157 9.17 -10.28 10.62
CA ASP A 157 10.26 -9.30 10.52
C ASP A 157 10.02 -8.11 11.47
N GLU A 158 10.81 -7.05 11.34
CA GLU A 158 10.69 -5.83 12.15
C GLU A 158 9.33 -5.13 12.03
N LYS A 159 8.62 -5.36 10.92
CA LYS A 159 7.27 -4.80 10.68
C LYS A 159 6.17 -5.67 11.30
N GLY A 160 6.48 -6.90 11.73
CA GLY A 160 5.56 -7.83 12.37
C GLY A 160 5.33 -9.12 11.59
N LEU A 161 4.22 -9.80 11.88
CA LEU A 161 3.82 -11.02 11.19
C LEU A 161 3.18 -10.71 9.84
N PHE A 162 3.54 -11.48 8.82
CA PHE A 162 3.01 -11.34 7.46
C PHE A 162 2.84 -12.69 6.78
N VAL A 163 2.01 -12.73 5.74
CA VAL A 163 1.93 -13.84 4.80
C VAL A 163 2.59 -13.43 3.49
N ARG A 164 3.40 -14.31 2.94
CA ARG A 164 4.11 -14.11 1.66
C ARG A 164 3.65 -15.11 0.61
N TYR A 165 3.44 -14.61 -0.59
CA TYR A 165 3.30 -15.39 -1.81
C TYR A 165 4.23 -14.78 -2.87
N PHE A 166 5.38 -15.40 -3.13
CA PHE A 166 6.48 -14.83 -3.91
C PHE A 166 6.84 -13.41 -3.41
N ASP A 167 6.72 -12.38 -4.27
CA ASP A 167 7.05 -10.99 -3.93
C ASP A 167 5.92 -10.27 -3.17
N LEU A 168 4.71 -10.81 -3.18
CA LEU A 168 3.58 -10.24 -2.46
C LEU A 168 3.68 -10.58 -0.98
N GLN A 169 3.77 -9.55 -0.13
CA GLN A 169 3.67 -9.67 1.32
C GLN A 169 2.43 -8.92 1.82
N LEU A 170 1.59 -9.61 2.57
CA LEU A 170 0.40 -9.03 3.19
C LEU A 170 0.55 -9.15 4.71
N PRO A 171 0.39 -8.05 5.48
CA PRO A 171 0.48 -8.10 6.93
C PRO A 171 -0.65 -8.96 7.50
N LEU A 172 -0.41 -9.67 8.58
CA LEU A 172 -1.48 -10.30 9.32
C LEU A 172 -2.35 -9.24 10.01
N TRP A 173 -3.64 -9.50 10.07
CA TRP A 173 -4.55 -8.75 10.91
C TRP A 173 -4.09 -8.82 12.38
N ILE A 174 -3.97 -7.67 13.02
CA ILE A 174 -3.34 -7.56 14.35
C ILE A 174 -4.02 -8.44 15.41
N GLU A 175 -5.34 -8.66 15.31
CA GLU A 175 -6.09 -9.53 16.22
C GLU A 175 -5.67 -11.01 16.14
N SER A 176 -5.00 -11.43 15.08
CA SER A 176 -4.54 -12.80 14.90
C SER A 176 -3.14 -13.07 15.50
N TYR A 177 -2.44 -12.03 15.95
CA TYR A 177 -1.10 -12.16 16.54
C TYR A 177 -1.06 -13.08 17.76
N THR A 178 -2.06 -12.98 18.64
CA THR A 178 -2.16 -13.81 19.85
C THR A 178 -2.19 -15.31 19.53
N ALA A 179 -2.84 -15.71 18.43
CA ALA A 179 -2.93 -17.12 18.05
C ALA A 179 -1.56 -17.72 17.71
N VAL A 180 -0.73 -16.98 16.96
CA VAL A 180 0.62 -17.42 16.59
C VAL A 180 1.56 -17.34 17.78
N LEU A 181 1.57 -16.20 18.47
CA LEU A 181 2.53 -15.94 19.56
C LEU A 181 2.30 -16.81 20.79
N SER A 182 1.05 -17.21 21.09
CA SER A 182 0.77 -18.14 22.19
C SER A 182 1.37 -19.53 21.96
N GLN A 183 1.53 -19.96 20.71
CA GLN A 183 2.23 -21.21 20.40
C GLN A 183 3.73 -21.06 20.65
N ALA A 184 4.32 -19.94 20.26
CA ALA A 184 5.74 -19.64 20.50
C ALA A 184 6.03 -19.51 22.01
N LEU A 185 5.11 -18.89 22.77
CA LEU A 185 5.24 -18.80 24.24
C LEU A 185 5.28 -20.17 24.89
N ARG A 186 4.37 -21.09 24.54
CA ARG A 186 4.39 -22.45 25.09
C ARG A 186 5.73 -23.14 24.88
N LYS A 187 6.31 -23.05 23.69
CA LYS A 187 7.65 -23.59 23.40
C LYS A 187 8.75 -22.95 24.23
N LEU A 188 8.63 -21.65 24.46
CA LEU A 188 9.58 -20.90 25.28
C LEU A 188 9.50 -21.34 26.75
N GLU A 189 8.27 -21.50 27.29
CA GLU A 189 8.00 -21.96 28.66
C GLU A 189 8.48 -23.40 28.87
N GLU A 190 8.31 -24.29 27.91
CA GLU A 190 8.85 -25.66 27.93
C GLU A 190 10.37 -25.69 28.05
N ARG A 191 11.08 -24.71 27.49
CA ARG A 191 12.55 -24.63 27.52
C ARG A 191 13.10 -23.91 28.71
N LEU A 192 12.50 -22.80 29.09
CA LEU A 192 13.03 -21.90 30.15
C LEU A 192 12.25 -21.93 31.46
N GLY A 193 11.00 -22.40 31.45
CA GLY A 193 10.04 -22.30 32.53
C GLY A 193 9.14 -21.06 32.41
N GLU A 194 7.94 -21.15 33.00
CA GLU A 194 6.94 -20.06 32.99
C GLU A 194 7.44 -18.80 33.72
N ASP A 195 8.15 -18.98 34.86
CA ASP A 195 8.67 -17.88 35.67
C ASP A 195 9.94 -17.21 35.11
N HIS A 196 10.45 -17.68 33.97
CA HIS A 196 11.63 -17.08 33.34
C HIS A 196 11.31 -15.68 32.83
N GLU A 197 12.22 -14.73 32.99
CA GLU A 197 12.04 -13.33 32.61
C GLU A 197 11.55 -13.19 31.16
N SER A 198 12.13 -13.94 30.22
CA SER A 198 11.74 -13.88 28.79
C SER A 198 10.34 -14.45 28.50
N SER A 199 9.94 -15.50 29.27
CA SER A 199 8.58 -16.07 29.18
C SER A 199 7.57 -15.07 29.72
N THR A 200 7.83 -14.44 30.85
CA THR A 200 6.99 -13.40 31.43
C THR A 200 6.85 -12.19 30.48
N LEU A 201 7.95 -11.68 29.94
CA LEU A 201 7.91 -10.56 28.99
C LEU A 201 7.12 -10.89 27.72
N MET A 202 7.28 -12.10 27.18
CA MET A 202 6.52 -12.55 26.01
C MET A 202 5.04 -12.70 26.34
N ALA A 203 4.69 -13.22 27.50
CA ALA A 203 3.30 -13.33 27.99
C ALA A 203 2.65 -11.94 28.12
N ASP A 204 3.37 -10.95 28.67
CA ASP A 204 2.91 -9.57 28.79
C ASP A 204 2.64 -8.94 27.42
N ILE A 205 3.53 -9.16 26.44
CA ILE A 205 3.34 -8.68 25.06
C ILE A 205 2.08 -9.32 24.43
N ILE A 206 1.89 -10.62 24.60
CA ILE A 206 0.71 -11.34 24.06
C ILE A 206 -0.57 -10.84 24.74
N SER A 207 -0.55 -10.68 26.06
CA SER A 207 -1.66 -10.09 26.83
C SER A 207 -2.00 -8.68 26.31
N GLY A 208 -0.98 -7.89 26.01
CA GLY A 208 -1.15 -6.57 25.40
C GLY A 208 -1.87 -6.60 24.06
N PHE A 209 -1.57 -7.56 23.19
CA PHE A 209 -2.31 -7.77 21.93
C PHE A 209 -3.75 -8.26 22.16
N GLY A 210 -3.99 -9.03 23.23
CA GLY A 210 -5.34 -9.48 23.61
C GLY A 210 -6.21 -8.40 24.25
N THR A 211 -5.62 -7.28 24.68
CA THR A 211 -6.30 -6.17 25.39
C THR A 211 -6.15 -4.83 24.69
N LEU A 212 -6.13 -4.83 23.36
CA LEU A 212 -6.03 -3.61 22.58
C LEU A 212 -7.24 -2.69 22.83
N PRO A 213 -7.04 -1.35 22.86
CA PRO A 213 -8.15 -0.39 22.87
C PRO A 213 -9.14 -0.63 21.73
N PRO A 214 -10.40 -0.27 21.88
CA PRO A 214 -11.41 -0.50 20.84
C PRO A 214 -11.05 0.26 19.54
N PRO A 215 -11.58 -0.16 18.37
CA PRO A 215 -11.22 0.40 17.06
C PRO A 215 -11.41 1.90 16.89
N ASP A 216 -12.34 2.51 17.63
CA ASP A 216 -12.59 3.95 17.62
C ASP A 216 -11.55 4.76 18.42
N ALA A 217 -10.88 4.15 19.40
CA ALA A 217 -9.75 4.74 20.11
C ALA A 217 -8.43 4.64 19.28
N ARG A 218 -8.49 5.10 18.02
CA ARG A 218 -7.46 4.87 16.99
C ARG A 218 -6.04 5.20 17.42
N LYS A 219 -5.84 6.35 18.09
CA LYS A 219 -4.50 6.83 18.44
C LYS A 219 -3.89 5.98 19.55
N GLU A 220 -4.63 5.70 20.60
CA GLU A 220 -4.21 4.88 21.73
C GLU A 220 -3.92 3.45 21.27
N ARG A 221 -4.82 2.90 20.46
CA ARG A 221 -4.69 1.56 19.87
C ARG A 221 -3.43 1.46 19.00
N ARG A 222 -3.20 2.44 18.11
CA ARG A 222 -2.00 2.49 17.26
C ARG A 222 -0.72 2.54 18.10
N ASN A 223 -0.67 3.44 19.07
CA ASN A 223 0.50 3.58 19.94
C ASN A 223 0.81 2.28 20.70
N GLN A 224 -0.22 1.59 21.19
CA GLN A 224 -0.03 0.31 21.87
C GLN A 224 0.47 -0.78 20.91
N ILE A 225 -0.12 -0.91 19.72
CA ILE A 225 0.32 -1.87 18.70
C ILE A 225 1.78 -1.63 18.33
N ASP A 226 2.16 -0.38 18.03
CA ASP A 226 3.53 -0.02 17.67
C ASP A 226 4.52 -0.34 18.79
N TYR A 227 4.13 -0.09 20.06
CA TYR A 227 4.93 -0.46 21.21
C TYR A 227 5.10 -1.97 21.33
N LEU A 228 4.02 -2.75 21.22
CA LEU A 228 4.05 -4.21 21.35
C LEU A 228 4.87 -4.86 20.23
N LYS A 229 4.71 -4.40 18.97
CA LYS A 229 5.51 -4.89 17.84
C LYS A 229 7.00 -4.62 18.04
N LYS A 230 7.36 -3.41 18.46
CA LYS A 230 8.76 -3.06 18.77
C LYS A 230 9.32 -3.87 19.93
N SER A 231 8.53 -4.08 20.97
CA SER A 231 8.94 -4.87 22.13
C SER A 231 9.16 -6.34 21.77
N LEU A 232 8.26 -6.92 20.97
CA LEU A 232 8.39 -8.28 20.47
C LEU A 232 9.64 -8.43 19.58
N TRP A 233 9.87 -7.49 18.67
CA TRP A 233 11.05 -7.50 17.81
C TRP A 233 12.35 -7.36 18.60
N ALA A 234 12.41 -6.46 19.58
CA ALA A 234 13.56 -6.30 20.44
C ALA A 234 13.82 -7.57 21.28
N LEU A 235 12.77 -8.16 21.86
CA LEU A 235 12.88 -9.39 22.64
C LEU A 235 13.39 -10.56 21.77
N SER A 236 12.87 -10.72 20.56
CA SER A 236 13.32 -11.77 19.62
C SER A 236 14.75 -11.58 19.15
N ARG A 237 15.18 -10.34 18.90
CA ARG A 237 16.54 -10.02 18.48
C ARG A 237 17.57 -10.25 19.61
N ASP A 238 17.20 -9.86 20.84
CA ASP A 238 18.13 -9.83 21.96
C ASP A 238 18.16 -11.17 22.73
N ASN A 239 17.19 -12.08 22.48
CA ASN A 239 17.10 -13.39 23.10
C ASN A 239 16.95 -14.53 22.08
N LYS A 240 17.96 -15.38 21.98
CA LYS A 240 18.01 -16.49 21.02
C LYS A 240 16.93 -17.55 21.23
N GLU A 241 16.52 -17.80 22.50
CA GLU A 241 15.48 -18.78 22.78
C GLU A 241 14.10 -18.27 22.32
N VAL A 242 13.84 -16.97 22.49
CA VAL A 242 12.63 -16.32 21.94
C VAL A 242 12.64 -16.37 20.42
N ALA A 243 13.74 -15.98 19.79
CA ALA A 243 13.88 -16.06 18.33
C ALA A 243 13.62 -17.48 17.83
N SER A 244 14.26 -18.47 18.44
CA SER A 244 14.10 -19.88 18.09
C SER A 244 12.65 -20.38 18.28
N ALA A 245 11.97 -19.98 19.36
CA ALA A 245 10.59 -20.35 19.62
C ALA A 245 9.63 -19.76 18.56
N VAL A 246 9.84 -18.48 18.16
CA VAL A 246 9.07 -17.82 17.11
C VAL A 246 9.33 -18.47 15.73
N GLU A 247 10.59 -18.68 15.36
CA GLU A 247 10.98 -19.30 14.08
C GLU A 247 10.44 -20.72 13.94
N GLU A 248 10.51 -21.52 15.02
CA GLU A 248 9.98 -22.87 15.03
C GLU A 248 8.46 -22.89 14.90
N THR A 249 7.77 -21.98 15.59
CA THR A 249 6.32 -21.84 15.46
C THR A 249 5.92 -21.46 14.03
N ILE A 250 6.63 -20.52 13.42
CA ILE A 250 6.40 -20.14 12.02
C ILE A 250 6.65 -21.33 11.08
N ARG A 251 7.74 -22.08 11.27
CA ARG A 251 8.05 -23.25 10.47
C ARG A 251 6.97 -24.33 10.55
N GLU A 252 6.50 -24.62 11.76
CA GLU A 252 5.43 -25.60 11.97
C GLU A 252 4.10 -25.15 11.38
N THR A 253 3.76 -23.86 11.55
CA THR A 253 2.55 -23.27 10.94
C THR A 253 2.59 -23.36 9.41
N ASN A 254 3.76 -23.21 8.79
CA ASN A 254 3.95 -23.28 7.34
C ASN A 254 3.78 -24.69 6.74
N GLY A 255 3.73 -25.72 7.56
CA GLY A 255 3.55 -27.10 7.10
C GLY A 255 4.73 -27.65 6.29
N GLU A 256 4.53 -28.85 5.77
CA GLU A 256 5.54 -29.57 4.98
C GLU A 256 4.93 -30.04 3.66
N PRO A 257 5.46 -29.63 2.49
CA PRO A 257 4.98 -30.11 1.19
C PRO A 257 5.00 -31.65 1.12
N GLY A 258 3.89 -32.22 0.70
CA GLY A 258 3.66 -33.66 0.68
C GLY A 258 2.90 -34.22 1.90
N ASN A 259 2.63 -33.40 2.89
CA ASN A 259 1.79 -33.72 4.04
C ASN A 259 0.64 -32.68 4.16
N PRO A 260 -0.52 -32.85 3.48
CA PRO A 260 -1.60 -31.88 3.46
C PRO A 260 -2.08 -31.45 4.84
N ASP A 261 -2.22 -32.39 5.78
CA ASP A 261 -2.72 -32.12 7.14
C ASP A 261 -1.79 -31.15 7.93
N SER A 262 -0.53 -31.03 7.52
CA SER A 262 0.43 -30.10 8.17
C SER A 262 0.12 -28.62 7.91
N PHE A 263 -0.72 -28.31 6.93
CA PHE A 263 -1.10 -26.93 6.57
C PHE A 263 -2.35 -26.42 7.27
N ASP A 264 -3.04 -27.25 8.07
CA ASP A 264 -4.30 -26.88 8.74
C ASP A 264 -4.14 -25.62 9.61
N ALA A 265 -3.02 -25.47 10.30
CA ALA A 265 -2.73 -24.29 11.13
C ALA A 265 -2.60 -23.01 10.30
N LEU A 266 -1.96 -23.09 9.14
CA LEU A 266 -1.82 -21.96 8.22
C LEU A 266 -3.16 -21.62 7.57
N ASP A 267 -3.93 -22.61 7.15
CA ASP A 267 -5.26 -22.41 6.57
C ASP A 267 -6.22 -21.75 7.58
N GLU A 268 -6.24 -22.22 8.81
CA GLU A 268 -7.03 -21.60 9.89
C GLU A 268 -6.61 -20.16 10.13
N LEU A 269 -5.30 -19.88 10.18
CA LEU A 269 -4.77 -18.52 10.35
C LEU A 269 -5.18 -17.61 9.19
N LEU A 270 -5.08 -18.09 7.93
CA LEU A 270 -5.46 -17.36 6.72
C LEU A 270 -6.97 -17.12 6.66
N SER A 271 -7.76 -18.06 7.15
CA SER A 271 -9.22 -17.92 7.19
C SER A 271 -9.71 -16.75 8.05
N ARG A 272 -8.88 -16.27 8.98
CA ARG A 272 -9.17 -15.16 9.91
C ARG A 272 -8.70 -13.80 9.41
N GLN A 273 -7.96 -13.75 8.30
CA GLN A 273 -7.40 -12.48 7.80
C GLN A 273 -8.46 -11.58 7.16
N LEU A 274 -8.16 -10.27 7.09
CA LEU A 274 -8.98 -9.28 6.38
C LEU A 274 -8.82 -9.33 4.86
N PHE A 275 -8.08 -10.32 4.37
CA PHE A 275 -7.94 -10.63 2.95
C PHE A 275 -8.19 -12.11 2.70
N ARG A 276 -8.57 -12.45 1.48
CA ARG A 276 -8.69 -13.82 1.00
C ARG A 276 -7.82 -14.01 -0.23
N LEU A 277 -6.76 -14.79 -0.09
CA LEU A 277 -5.93 -15.19 -1.23
C LEU A 277 -6.74 -16.11 -2.16
N ALA A 278 -6.69 -15.84 -3.45
CA ALA A 278 -7.45 -16.61 -4.43
C ALA A 278 -6.70 -16.71 -5.76
N PHE A 279 -7.01 -17.77 -6.52
CA PHE A 279 -6.56 -17.90 -7.90
C PHE A 279 -7.02 -16.71 -8.73
N TRP A 280 -6.14 -16.13 -9.56
CA TRP A 280 -6.43 -14.87 -10.25
C TRP A 280 -7.70 -14.86 -11.11
N LYS A 281 -8.12 -16.04 -11.61
CA LYS A 281 -9.36 -16.17 -12.39
C LYS A 281 -10.63 -15.99 -11.57
N VAL A 282 -10.58 -16.24 -10.27
CA VAL A 282 -11.72 -16.06 -9.34
C VAL A 282 -12.18 -14.60 -9.31
N ALA A 283 -11.30 -13.64 -9.61
CA ALA A 283 -11.65 -12.23 -9.71
C ALA A 283 -12.76 -11.92 -10.74
N THR A 284 -13.01 -12.78 -11.69
CA THR A 284 -14.09 -12.57 -12.67
C THR A 284 -15.49 -12.62 -12.01
N GLU A 285 -15.63 -13.40 -10.94
CA GLU A 285 -16.91 -13.67 -10.31
C GLU A 285 -17.03 -13.14 -8.87
N GLU A 286 -15.91 -13.09 -8.13
CA GLU A 286 -15.91 -12.81 -6.69
C GLU A 286 -15.21 -11.50 -6.30
N ILE A 287 -14.78 -10.65 -7.27
CA ILE A 287 -14.12 -9.40 -6.94
C ILE A 287 -15.03 -8.48 -6.14
N ASN A 288 -14.54 -7.99 -5.00
CA ASN A 288 -15.30 -7.12 -4.10
C ASN A 288 -14.66 -5.73 -3.94
N TYR A 289 -13.86 -5.31 -4.90
CA TYR A 289 -13.36 -3.95 -4.99
C TYR A 289 -13.43 -3.44 -6.43
N ARG A 290 -13.66 -2.15 -6.59
CA ARG A 290 -13.55 -1.52 -7.91
C ARG A 290 -12.09 -1.47 -8.32
N ARG A 291 -11.80 -1.73 -9.58
CA ARG A 291 -10.45 -1.76 -10.14
C ARG A 291 -10.37 -1.02 -11.47
N PHE A 292 -9.16 -0.66 -11.86
CA PHE A 292 -8.90 -0.10 -13.18
C PHE A 292 -9.08 -1.20 -14.25
N PHE A 293 -10.13 -1.08 -15.06
CA PHE A 293 -10.56 -2.11 -16.03
C PHE A 293 -10.68 -3.50 -15.35
N ASN A 294 -9.89 -4.47 -15.82
CA ASN A 294 -9.82 -5.83 -15.28
C ASN A 294 -8.44 -6.14 -14.65
N ILE A 295 -7.68 -5.12 -14.27
CA ILE A 295 -6.34 -5.26 -13.69
C ILE A 295 -6.47 -5.42 -12.18
N ASN A 296 -6.29 -6.64 -11.67
CA ASN A 296 -6.42 -6.97 -10.24
C ASN A 296 -5.46 -6.17 -9.35
N GLN A 297 -4.28 -5.79 -9.90
CA GLN A 297 -3.26 -5.05 -9.18
C GLN A 297 -3.53 -3.55 -9.05
N LEU A 298 -4.63 -3.03 -9.59
CA LEU A 298 -4.97 -1.61 -9.56
C LEU A 298 -6.33 -1.39 -8.87
N ILE A 299 -6.29 -1.24 -7.54
CA ILE A 299 -7.47 -1.04 -6.70
C ILE A 299 -7.92 0.42 -6.74
N SER A 300 -9.22 0.66 -6.90
CA SER A 300 -9.78 2.01 -6.98
C SER A 300 -9.81 2.73 -5.62
N VAL A 301 -9.64 4.04 -5.71
CA VAL A 301 -9.67 4.99 -4.58
C VAL A 301 -11.01 5.71 -4.55
N ARG A 302 -11.58 5.90 -3.36
CA ARG A 302 -12.89 6.55 -3.15
C ARG A 302 -12.76 8.06 -3.09
N VAL A 303 -12.29 8.67 -4.17
CA VAL A 303 -12.09 10.15 -4.23
C VAL A 303 -13.38 10.96 -4.17
N GLU A 304 -14.55 10.32 -4.24
CA GLU A 304 -15.85 10.92 -3.94
C GLU A 304 -16.01 11.24 -2.45
N ASP A 305 -15.32 10.51 -1.55
CA ASP A 305 -15.19 10.86 -0.14
C ASP A 305 -14.27 12.08 0.01
N GLU A 306 -14.74 13.12 0.70
CA GLU A 306 -13.99 14.37 0.82
C GLU A 306 -12.68 14.23 1.61
N GLN A 307 -12.65 13.36 2.62
CA GLN A 307 -11.43 13.13 3.41
C GLN A 307 -10.38 12.41 2.56
N VAL A 308 -10.82 11.44 1.76
CA VAL A 308 -9.95 10.72 0.81
C VAL A 308 -9.43 11.68 -0.25
N PHE A 309 -10.30 12.48 -0.87
CA PHE A 309 -9.88 13.50 -1.84
C PHE A 309 -8.82 14.42 -1.26
N ARG A 310 -9.07 15.00 -0.07
CA ARG A 310 -8.11 15.90 0.58
C ARG A 310 -6.77 15.22 0.85
N ALA A 311 -6.78 13.99 1.34
CA ALA A 311 -5.56 13.24 1.64
C ALA A 311 -4.74 12.95 0.38
N THR A 312 -5.40 12.48 -0.69
CA THR A 312 -4.72 12.05 -1.93
C THR A 312 -4.32 13.22 -2.85
N HIS A 313 -4.93 14.41 -2.68
CA HIS A 313 -4.63 15.59 -3.53
C HIS A 313 -3.84 16.68 -2.82
N ALA A 314 -3.58 16.55 -1.51
CA ALA A 314 -2.89 17.58 -0.73
C ALA A 314 -1.56 18.01 -1.36
N PHE A 315 -0.76 17.05 -1.83
CA PHE A 315 0.55 17.34 -2.40
C PHE A 315 0.45 18.04 -3.76
N VAL A 316 -0.38 17.55 -4.66
CA VAL A 316 -0.52 18.17 -6.00
C VAL A 316 -1.17 19.55 -5.93
N LEU A 317 -2.15 19.74 -5.05
CA LEU A 317 -2.76 21.06 -4.81
C LEU A 317 -1.72 22.04 -4.23
N LYS A 318 -0.84 21.58 -3.34
CA LYS A 318 0.28 22.41 -2.83
C LYS A 318 1.21 22.87 -3.98
N LEU A 319 1.53 21.99 -4.94
CA LEU A 319 2.35 22.39 -6.11
C LEU A 319 1.66 23.47 -6.94
N LEU A 320 0.34 23.39 -7.14
CA LEU A 320 -0.44 24.42 -7.82
C LEU A 320 -0.49 25.74 -7.04
N TRP A 321 -0.76 25.70 -5.72
CA TRP A 321 -0.83 26.91 -4.88
C TRP A 321 0.53 27.63 -4.76
N GLN A 322 1.62 26.90 -4.91
CA GLN A 322 2.97 27.47 -4.93
C GLN A 322 3.41 27.91 -6.33
N ASP A 323 2.51 27.89 -7.32
CA ASP A 323 2.82 28.18 -8.72
C ASP A 323 3.99 27.36 -9.27
N LEU A 324 4.24 26.18 -8.76
CA LEU A 324 5.30 25.29 -9.25
C LEU A 324 4.90 24.56 -10.52
N ILE A 325 3.61 24.27 -10.67
CA ILE A 325 3.00 23.69 -11.88
C ILE A 325 1.80 24.53 -12.31
N ASP A 326 1.49 24.53 -13.61
CA ASP A 326 0.47 25.40 -14.23
C ASP A 326 -0.88 24.70 -14.37
N GLY A 327 -0.89 23.37 -14.40
CA GLY A 327 -2.14 22.62 -14.61
C GLY A 327 -1.99 21.12 -14.37
N LEU A 328 -3.12 20.43 -14.51
CA LEU A 328 -3.23 18.99 -14.31
C LEU A 328 -3.83 18.31 -15.56
N ARG A 329 -3.34 17.11 -15.84
CA ARG A 329 -4.07 16.14 -16.66
C ARG A 329 -4.57 15.04 -15.72
N VAL A 330 -5.87 14.79 -15.76
CA VAL A 330 -6.50 13.77 -14.90
C VAL A 330 -6.63 12.48 -15.69
N ASP A 331 -5.95 11.43 -15.20
CA ASP A 331 -6.05 10.11 -15.79
C ASP A 331 -7.39 9.45 -15.44
N HIS A 332 -8.00 8.78 -16.43
CA HIS A 332 -9.19 7.94 -16.28
C HIS A 332 -10.34 8.58 -15.48
N VAL A 333 -10.64 9.84 -15.78
CA VAL A 333 -11.70 10.58 -15.08
C VAL A 333 -13.09 9.95 -15.24
N ASP A 334 -13.34 9.31 -16.36
CA ASP A 334 -14.57 8.57 -16.66
C ASP A 334 -14.76 7.29 -15.83
N GLY A 335 -13.69 6.77 -15.23
CA GLY A 335 -13.72 5.65 -14.31
C GLY A 335 -14.02 6.01 -12.85
N LEU A 336 -14.14 7.29 -12.51
CA LEU A 336 -14.49 7.74 -11.17
C LEU A 336 -15.97 7.49 -10.87
N TYR A 337 -16.31 7.36 -9.58
CA TYR A 337 -17.70 7.20 -9.14
C TYR A 337 -18.55 8.44 -9.46
N ASP A 338 -18.02 9.65 -9.22
CA ASP A 338 -18.64 10.93 -9.54
C ASP A 338 -17.63 11.87 -10.27
N PRO A 339 -17.47 11.72 -11.59
CA PRO A 339 -16.55 12.54 -12.37
C PRO A 339 -16.82 14.05 -12.28
N THR A 340 -18.10 14.43 -12.31
CA THR A 340 -18.52 15.85 -12.28
C THR A 340 -18.23 16.48 -10.91
N GLY A 341 -18.58 15.81 -9.83
CA GLY A 341 -18.27 16.26 -8.49
C GLY A 341 -16.77 16.32 -8.23
N TYR A 342 -16.01 15.34 -8.72
CA TYR A 342 -14.56 15.33 -8.65
C TYR A 342 -13.92 16.55 -9.33
N LEU A 343 -14.26 16.81 -10.60
CA LEU A 343 -13.72 17.93 -11.36
C LEU A 343 -14.14 19.29 -10.74
N SER A 344 -15.37 19.39 -10.23
CA SER A 344 -15.84 20.58 -9.53
C SER A 344 -15.03 20.85 -8.25
N ARG A 345 -14.75 19.81 -7.50
CA ARG A 345 -13.96 19.89 -6.26
C ARG A 345 -12.50 20.24 -6.56
N LEU A 346 -11.91 19.63 -7.60
CA LEU A 346 -10.56 19.93 -8.05
C LEU A 346 -10.44 21.39 -8.50
N ARG A 347 -11.42 21.89 -9.30
CA ARG A 347 -11.50 23.29 -9.72
C ARG A 347 -11.63 24.25 -8.55
N ALA A 348 -12.45 23.91 -7.54
CA ALA A 348 -12.57 24.72 -6.32
C ALA A 348 -11.25 24.80 -5.55
N GLY A 349 -10.49 23.71 -5.51
CA GLY A 349 -9.17 23.65 -4.86
C GLY A 349 -8.06 24.41 -5.61
N ALA A 350 -8.19 24.57 -6.94
CA ALA A 350 -7.20 25.24 -7.79
C ALA A 350 -7.89 26.04 -8.92
N PRO A 351 -8.53 27.19 -8.63
CA PRO A 351 -9.33 27.94 -9.59
C PRO A 351 -8.54 28.44 -10.82
N GLU A 352 -7.26 28.76 -10.61
CA GLU A 352 -6.38 29.32 -11.65
C GLU A 352 -5.58 28.25 -12.42
N ALA A 353 -5.72 26.96 -12.10
CA ALA A 353 -5.02 25.89 -12.80
C ALA A 353 -5.67 25.55 -14.17
N TYR A 354 -4.83 25.16 -15.13
CA TYR A 354 -5.26 24.58 -16.40
C TYR A 354 -5.74 23.14 -16.25
#